data_b6f3a4a3eb145045ddd41a8f03cf8dab
#
_entry.id   b6f3a4a3eb145045ddd41a8f03cf8dab
#
_cell.length_a   1.000
_cell.length_b   1.000
_cell.length_c   1.000
_cell.angle_alpha   90.00
_cell.angle_beta   90.00
_cell.angle_gamma   90.00
#
_symmetry.space_group_name_H-M   'P 1'
#
loop_
_entity.id
_entity.type
_entity.pdbx_description
1 polymer ?
#
loop_
_entity_poly.entity_id
_entity_poly.type
_entity_poly.pdbx_seq_one_letter_code
_entity_poly.pdbx_strand_id
1 'polypeptide(L)'
;TALSSYFFDAAGRSPRYYQRIAINRTVEAIARGQNRILLVMATGTGKTYTAFQIIYRLWKSGNKKRILYLADRNNLIIQTKKGDFKHFKDKLTIIKQKKIDKSYEIYLALYQGLTNYDEENDVYQEFSPDFFDLIIVDECHRGSVDEDKAWHKILTYFSSATQIGMTATPKETKSLSNIEYFGEPVY
;
A
#
# COMPACT_ATOMS: atom_id res chain seq x y z
N THR A 1 19.25 -7.96 -9.55
CA THR A 1 18.79 -6.56 -9.61
C THR A 1 19.22 -5.89 -8.31
N ALA A 2 20.17 -4.94 -8.38
CA ALA A 2 20.61 -4.18 -7.21
C ALA A 2 19.42 -3.32 -6.73
N LEU A 3 18.88 -3.65 -5.57
CA LEU A 3 17.85 -2.84 -4.92
C LEU A 3 18.52 -1.62 -4.30
N SER A 4 17.86 -0.45 -4.41
CA SER A 4 18.36 0.73 -3.73
C SER A 4 18.45 0.50 -2.22
N SER A 5 19.38 1.19 -1.58
CA SER A 5 19.56 1.17 -0.12
C SER A 5 18.31 1.70 0.59
N TYR A 6 18.22 1.47 1.89
CA TYR A 6 17.21 2.09 2.74
C TYR A 6 17.28 3.62 2.64
N PHE A 7 16.13 4.25 2.81
CA PHE A 7 16.10 5.68 3.04
C PHE A 7 16.64 5.98 4.44
N PHE A 8 17.63 6.84 4.50
CA PHE A 8 18.13 7.42 5.73
C PHE A 8 17.87 8.93 5.68
N ASP A 9 17.16 9.43 6.68
CA ASP A 9 17.00 10.86 6.81
C ASP A 9 18.22 11.49 7.54
N ALA A 10 18.40 12.80 7.43
CA ALA A 10 19.47 13.53 8.12
C ALA A 10 19.39 13.43 9.65
N ALA A 11 18.25 13.05 10.22
CA ALA A 11 18.05 12.80 11.65
C ALA A 11 18.53 11.40 12.08
N GLY A 12 19.08 10.59 11.17
CA GLY A 12 19.65 9.29 11.47
C GLY A 12 18.66 8.19 11.79
N ARG A 13 17.36 8.39 11.49
CA ARG A 13 16.35 7.35 11.68
C ARG A 13 16.57 6.19 10.73
N SER A 14 16.90 5.02 11.26
CA SER A 14 17.03 3.78 10.51
C SER A 14 15.93 2.79 10.87
N PRO A 15 15.57 1.86 9.95
CA PRO A 15 14.62 0.80 10.29
C PRO A 15 15.11 -0.03 11.47
N ARG A 16 14.23 -0.32 12.42
CA ARG A 16 14.50 -1.24 13.52
C ARG A 16 14.71 -2.66 12.98
N TYR A 17 15.36 -3.52 13.76
CA TYR A 17 15.70 -4.88 13.36
C TYR A 17 14.53 -5.63 12.70
N TYR A 18 13.38 -5.69 13.35
CA TYR A 18 12.20 -6.39 12.84
C TYR A 18 11.63 -5.72 11.58
N GLN A 19 11.67 -4.38 11.47
CA GLN A 19 11.26 -3.66 10.25
C GLN A 19 12.19 -4.00 9.08
N ARG A 20 13.50 -4.11 9.33
CA ARG A 20 14.48 -4.52 8.31
C ARG A 20 14.19 -5.91 7.77
N ILE A 21 13.82 -6.86 8.63
CA ILE A 21 13.43 -8.21 8.21
C ILE A 21 12.18 -8.14 7.33
N ALA A 22 11.12 -7.45 7.78
CA ALA A 22 9.89 -7.30 7.03
C ALA A 22 10.13 -6.67 5.65
N ILE A 23 10.87 -5.56 5.58
CA ILE A 23 11.22 -4.88 4.35
C ILE A 23 11.99 -5.80 3.39
N ASN A 24 13.04 -6.47 3.90
CA ASN A 24 13.87 -7.32 3.06
C ASN A 24 13.11 -8.53 2.52
N ARG A 25 12.33 -9.21 3.34
CA ARG A 25 11.51 -10.35 2.90
C ARG A 25 10.48 -9.94 1.85
N THR A 26 9.84 -8.78 2.02
CA THR A 26 8.89 -8.25 1.03
C THR A 26 9.57 -7.96 -0.29
N VAL A 27 10.67 -7.25 -0.25
CA VAL A 27 11.42 -6.88 -1.47
C VAL A 27 11.98 -8.13 -2.17
N GLU A 28 12.44 -9.12 -1.41
CA GLU A 28 12.91 -10.41 -1.94
C GLU A 28 11.76 -11.21 -2.57
N ALA A 29 10.59 -11.27 -1.94
CA ALA A 29 9.41 -11.92 -2.49
C ALA A 29 9.01 -11.31 -3.84
N ILE A 30 9.01 -9.97 -3.93
CA ILE A 30 8.76 -9.26 -5.20
C ILE A 30 9.81 -9.60 -6.25
N ALA A 31 11.10 -9.63 -5.87
CA ALA A 31 12.18 -9.97 -6.78
C ALA A 31 12.08 -11.41 -7.33
N ARG A 32 11.48 -12.32 -6.56
CA ARG A 32 11.16 -13.70 -6.97
C ARG A 32 9.88 -13.81 -7.82
N GLY A 33 9.20 -12.69 -8.11
CA GLY A 33 7.98 -12.66 -8.91
C GLY A 33 6.69 -12.86 -8.14
N GLN A 34 6.72 -12.82 -6.80
CA GLN A 34 5.50 -12.88 -6.00
C GLN A 34 4.74 -11.56 -6.12
N ASN A 35 3.47 -11.64 -6.55
CA ASN A 35 2.64 -10.47 -6.81
C ASN A 35 1.61 -10.19 -5.71
N ARG A 36 1.41 -11.11 -4.78
CA ARG A 36 0.53 -10.94 -3.61
C ARG A 36 1.31 -11.27 -2.35
N ILE A 37 1.34 -10.36 -1.41
CA ILE A 37 2.21 -10.41 -0.23
C ILE A 37 1.44 -9.95 0.99
N LEU A 38 1.51 -10.71 2.08
CA LEU A 38 0.95 -10.34 3.36
C LEU A 38 2.06 -10.06 4.38
N LEU A 39 1.95 -8.90 5.05
CA LEU A 39 2.78 -8.52 6.19
C LEU A 39 1.93 -8.46 7.45
N VAL A 40 2.28 -9.27 8.45
CA VAL A 40 1.62 -9.25 9.75
C VAL A 40 2.54 -8.54 10.75
N MET A 41 2.18 -7.32 11.13
CA MET A 41 2.95 -6.48 12.05
C MET A 41 2.03 -5.89 13.11
N ALA A 42 2.37 -6.04 14.38
CA ALA A 42 1.57 -5.54 15.49
C ALA A 42 1.34 -4.02 15.41
N THR A 43 0.25 -3.55 16.04
CA THR A 43 -0.01 -2.12 16.16
C THR A 43 1.13 -1.42 16.90
N GLY A 44 1.52 -0.23 16.45
CA GLY A 44 2.62 0.53 17.06
C GLY A 44 4.03 0.12 16.63
N THR A 45 4.20 -0.94 15.83
CA THR A 45 5.51 -1.37 15.33
C THR A 45 6.04 -0.54 14.16
N GLY A 46 5.28 0.45 13.70
CA GLY A 46 5.67 1.33 12.61
C GLY A 46 5.39 0.75 11.23
N LYS A 47 4.22 0.15 11.01
CA LYS A 47 3.76 -0.34 9.70
C LYS A 47 3.90 0.71 8.61
N THR A 48 3.43 1.94 8.85
CA THR A 48 3.52 3.04 7.87
C THR A 48 4.96 3.35 7.48
N TYR A 49 5.89 3.35 8.44
CA TYR A 49 7.31 3.53 8.15
C TYR A 49 7.91 2.34 7.37
N THR A 50 7.49 1.13 7.69
CA THR A 50 7.87 -0.07 6.93
C THR A 50 7.37 0.01 5.48
N ALA A 51 6.10 0.40 5.28
CA ALA A 51 5.53 0.63 3.95
C ALA A 51 6.31 1.72 3.19
N PHE A 52 6.61 2.85 3.85
CA PHE A 52 7.42 3.91 3.25
C PHE A 52 8.77 3.38 2.74
N GLN A 53 9.50 2.60 3.54
CA GLN A 53 10.79 2.06 3.16
C GLN A 53 10.69 1.07 1.98
N ILE A 54 9.64 0.23 1.94
CA ILE A 54 9.37 -0.68 0.83
C ILE A 54 9.13 0.13 -0.45
N ILE A 55 8.21 1.12 -0.38
CA ILE A 55 7.88 1.99 -1.50
C ILE A 55 9.13 2.72 -1.98
N TYR A 56 9.89 3.35 -1.07
CA TYR A 56 11.06 4.12 -1.42
C TYR A 56 12.11 3.28 -2.16
N ARG A 57 12.41 2.08 -1.67
CA ARG A 57 13.39 1.18 -2.29
C ARG A 57 12.96 0.72 -3.68
N LEU A 58 11.71 0.34 -3.86
CA LEU A 58 11.16 -0.12 -5.14
C LEU A 58 11.04 1.03 -6.15
N TRP A 59 10.62 2.19 -5.70
CA TRP A 59 10.52 3.39 -6.52
C TRP A 59 11.90 3.92 -6.93
N LYS A 60 12.82 4.06 -5.99
CA LYS A 60 14.18 4.58 -6.25
C LYS A 60 14.99 3.66 -7.16
N SER A 61 14.79 2.35 -7.09
CA SER A 61 15.41 1.37 -8.00
C SER A 61 14.79 1.35 -9.40
N GLY A 62 13.68 2.08 -9.63
CA GLY A 62 12.95 2.09 -10.88
C GLY A 62 12.11 0.82 -11.14
N ASN A 63 12.03 -0.09 -10.18
CA ASN A 63 11.21 -1.32 -10.31
C ASN A 63 9.71 -1.03 -10.31
N LYS A 64 9.28 -0.04 -9.52
CA LYS A 64 7.89 0.38 -9.40
C LYS A 64 7.83 1.90 -9.49
N LYS A 65 7.00 2.43 -10.38
CA LYS A 65 6.90 3.87 -10.64
C LYS A 65 5.59 4.46 -10.18
N ARG A 66 4.46 3.80 -10.42
CA ARG A 66 3.12 4.25 -10.06
C ARG A 66 2.61 3.42 -8.91
N ILE A 67 2.50 4.04 -7.74
CA ILE A 67 2.28 3.34 -6.48
C ILE A 67 1.05 3.91 -5.79
N LEU A 68 0.13 3.04 -5.39
CA LEU A 68 -1.06 3.39 -4.62
C LEU A 68 -0.94 2.87 -3.19
N TYR A 69 -1.10 3.77 -2.22
CA TYR A 69 -1.21 3.42 -0.80
C TYR A 69 -2.63 3.69 -0.31
N LEU A 70 -3.29 2.63 0.11
CA LEU A 70 -4.66 2.65 0.60
C LEU A 70 -4.71 2.59 2.12
N ALA A 71 -5.49 3.47 2.73
CA ALA A 71 -5.75 3.50 4.17
C ALA A 71 -7.25 3.52 4.46
N ASP A 72 -7.62 3.16 5.70
CA ASP A 72 -9.01 3.15 6.16
C ASP A 72 -9.50 4.51 6.68
N ARG A 73 -8.61 5.40 7.13
CA ARG A 73 -8.96 6.64 7.83
C ARG A 73 -8.25 7.88 7.30
N ASN A 74 -9.01 8.98 7.18
CA ASN A 74 -8.51 10.29 6.76
C ASN A 74 -7.32 10.80 7.58
N ASN A 75 -7.36 10.65 8.90
CA ASN A 75 -6.27 11.11 9.77
C ASN A 75 -4.97 10.37 9.48
N LEU A 76 -5.04 9.07 9.12
CA LEU A 76 -3.86 8.29 8.75
C LEU A 76 -3.23 8.80 7.45
N ILE A 77 -4.03 9.13 6.43
CA ILE A 77 -3.52 9.67 5.16
C ILE A 77 -2.78 11.00 5.36
N ILE A 78 -3.36 11.91 6.14
CA ILE A 78 -2.75 13.23 6.43
C ILE A 78 -1.45 13.03 7.22
N GLN A 79 -1.46 12.19 8.25
CA GLN A 79 -0.29 11.87 9.05
C GLN A 79 0.80 11.18 8.21
N THR A 80 0.42 10.25 7.36
CA THR A 80 1.32 9.55 6.43
C THR A 80 2.00 10.55 5.50
N LYS A 81 1.24 11.45 4.88
CA LYS A 81 1.79 12.48 3.98
C LYS A 81 2.75 13.43 4.70
N LYS A 82 2.39 13.91 5.90
CA LYS A 82 3.23 14.81 6.69
C LYS A 82 4.41 14.14 7.36
N GLY A 83 4.31 12.84 7.60
CA GLY A 83 5.34 12.01 8.19
C GLY A 83 6.42 11.56 7.19
N ASP A 84 6.64 10.27 7.13
CA ASP A 84 7.71 9.67 6.31
C ASP A 84 7.52 9.91 4.81
N PHE A 85 6.29 9.95 4.33
CA PHE A 85 5.97 10.15 2.89
C PHE A 85 6.25 11.56 2.38
N LYS A 86 6.50 12.56 3.24
CA LYS A 86 6.94 13.90 2.83
C LYS A 86 8.21 13.87 1.96
N HIS A 87 9.03 12.84 2.10
CA HIS A 87 10.27 12.68 1.34
C HIS A 87 10.07 12.39 -0.15
N PHE A 88 8.85 12.02 -0.57
CA PHE A 88 8.50 11.93 -2.00
C PHE A 88 8.20 13.29 -2.64
N LYS A 89 8.11 14.35 -1.86
CA LYS A 89 7.96 15.75 -2.31
C LYS A 89 6.82 15.93 -3.33
N ASP A 90 7.16 16.47 -4.50
CA ASP A 90 6.27 16.74 -5.63
C ASP A 90 5.77 15.48 -6.37
N LYS A 91 6.32 14.30 -6.05
CA LYS A 91 5.92 13.04 -6.66
C LYS A 91 4.68 12.41 -6.01
N LEU A 92 4.22 12.95 -4.89
CA LEU A 92 3.15 12.39 -4.08
C LEU A 92 1.90 13.27 -4.10
N THR A 93 0.75 12.63 -4.30
CA THR A 93 -0.56 13.27 -4.19
C THR A 93 -1.52 12.46 -3.31
N ILE A 94 -2.58 13.12 -2.83
CA ILE A 94 -3.73 12.47 -2.21
C ILE A 94 -4.87 12.50 -3.22
N ILE A 95 -5.44 11.35 -3.54
CA ILE A 95 -6.65 11.29 -4.35
C ILE A 95 -7.80 11.83 -3.49
N LYS A 96 -8.36 12.95 -3.92
CA LYS A 96 -9.59 13.54 -3.39
C LYS A 96 -10.64 13.46 -4.48
N GLN A 97 -11.89 13.16 -4.10
CA GLN A 97 -13.01 12.99 -5.03
C GLN A 97 -13.01 14.00 -6.18
N LYS A 98 -13.29 13.55 -7.41
CA LYS A 98 -13.59 14.29 -8.64
C LYS A 98 -12.44 14.98 -9.40
N LYS A 99 -11.20 14.98 -8.95
CA LYS A 99 -10.10 15.52 -9.75
C LYS A 99 -8.86 14.66 -9.61
N ILE A 100 -8.71 13.72 -10.52
CA ILE A 100 -7.55 12.83 -10.55
C ILE A 100 -6.49 13.43 -11.47
N ASP A 101 -5.33 13.74 -10.91
CA ASP A 101 -4.14 14.10 -11.66
C ASP A 101 -3.24 12.87 -11.80
N LYS A 102 -3.10 12.39 -13.03
CA LYS A 102 -2.34 11.18 -13.37
C LYS A 102 -0.84 11.42 -13.56
N SER A 103 -0.36 12.65 -13.32
CA SER A 103 1.04 13.04 -13.48
C SER A 103 1.94 12.61 -12.31
N TYR A 104 1.34 12.26 -11.18
CA TYR A 104 2.08 11.84 -9.99
C TYR A 104 2.56 10.38 -10.07
N GLU A 105 3.51 10.04 -9.22
CA GLU A 105 4.07 8.69 -9.15
C GLU A 105 3.56 7.93 -7.92
N ILE A 106 3.24 8.64 -6.80
CA ILE A 106 2.78 8.05 -5.56
C ILE A 106 1.44 8.66 -5.17
N TYR A 107 0.47 7.81 -4.94
CA TYR A 107 -0.91 8.16 -4.65
C TYR A 107 -1.30 7.64 -3.28
N LEU A 108 -1.84 8.51 -2.44
CA LEU A 108 -2.49 8.15 -1.18
C LEU A 108 -4.00 8.25 -1.35
N ALA A 109 -4.74 7.25 -0.92
CA ALA A 109 -6.19 7.26 -0.99
C ALA A 109 -6.85 6.52 0.17
N LEU A 110 -8.10 6.87 0.45
CA LEU A 110 -9.00 6.05 1.26
C LEU A 110 -9.69 5.02 0.38
N TYR A 111 -9.95 3.81 0.89
CA TYR A 111 -10.77 2.84 0.13
C TYR A 111 -12.12 3.45 -0.22
N GLN A 112 -12.79 4.04 0.78
CA GLN A 112 -14.10 4.69 0.62
C GLN A 112 -14.09 5.87 -0.35
N GLY A 113 -12.94 6.55 -0.50
CA GLY A 113 -12.78 7.64 -1.44
C GLY A 113 -12.59 7.20 -2.89
N LEU A 114 -12.27 5.94 -3.10
CA LEU A 114 -12.12 5.34 -4.42
C LEU A 114 -13.35 4.54 -4.85
N THR A 115 -14.21 4.13 -3.91
CA THR A 115 -15.47 3.44 -4.18
C THR A 115 -16.62 4.37 -3.82
N ASN A 116 -17.48 4.67 -4.78
CA ASN A 116 -18.72 5.42 -4.54
C ASN A 116 -19.86 4.42 -4.37
N TYR A 117 -20.49 4.44 -3.20
CA TYR A 117 -21.62 3.55 -2.92
C TYR A 117 -22.94 3.93 -3.63
N ASP A 118 -23.01 5.17 -4.15
CA ASP A 118 -24.26 5.77 -4.68
C ASP A 118 -24.17 6.23 -6.15
N GLU A 119 -23.03 6.06 -6.85
CA GLU A 119 -22.86 6.46 -8.25
C GLU A 119 -22.53 5.27 -9.15
N GLU A 120 -22.95 5.32 -10.42
CA GLU A 120 -22.78 4.24 -11.40
C GLU A 120 -21.31 3.84 -11.67
N ASN A 121 -20.34 4.75 -11.35
CA ASN A 121 -18.92 4.50 -11.60
C ASN A 121 -18.07 4.77 -10.35
N ASP A 122 -17.31 3.78 -9.94
CA ASP A 122 -16.30 3.92 -8.89
C ASP A 122 -15.11 4.78 -9.34
N VAL A 123 -14.60 5.65 -8.47
CA VAL A 123 -13.49 6.58 -8.77
C VAL A 123 -12.22 5.87 -9.25
N TYR A 124 -11.95 4.65 -8.76
CA TYR A 124 -10.77 3.90 -9.20
C TYR A 124 -10.83 3.51 -10.69
N GLN A 125 -12.01 3.44 -11.29
CA GLN A 125 -12.20 3.11 -12.72
C GLN A 125 -11.77 4.24 -13.67
N GLU A 126 -11.51 5.43 -13.14
CA GLU A 126 -10.92 6.51 -13.94
C GLU A 126 -9.44 6.22 -14.31
N PHE A 127 -8.79 5.30 -13.60
CA PHE A 127 -7.48 4.78 -13.96
C PHE A 127 -7.62 3.55 -14.85
N SER A 128 -6.68 3.33 -15.76
CA SER A 128 -6.63 2.05 -16.47
C SER A 128 -6.26 0.91 -15.51
N PRO A 129 -6.72 -0.34 -15.75
CA PRO A 129 -6.44 -1.49 -14.87
C PRO A 129 -4.96 -1.77 -14.64
N ASP A 130 -4.10 -1.33 -15.55
CA ASP A 130 -2.64 -1.48 -15.53
C ASP A 130 -1.90 -0.21 -15.07
N PHE A 131 -2.63 0.80 -14.57
CA PHE A 131 -2.02 2.08 -14.21
C PHE A 131 -1.04 1.98 -13.05
N PHE A 132 -1.32 1.18 -12.03
CA PHE A 132 -0.46 1.02 -10.86
C PHE A 132 0.45 -0.21 -10.97
N ASP A 133 1.72 -0.03 -10.61
CA ASP A 133 2.71 -1.11 -10.53
C ASP A 133 2.72 -1.80 -9.17
N LEU A 134 2.36 -1.04 -8.12
CA LEU A 134 2.34 -1.49 -6.74
C LEU A 134 1.15 -0.89 -5.99
N ILE A 135 0.44 -1.72 -5.23
CA ILE A 135 -0.62 -1.27 -4.33
C ILE A 135 -0.33 -1.80 -2.93
N ILE A 136 -0.35 -0.92 -1.93
CA ILE A 136 -0.25 -1.29 -0.52
C ILE A 136 -1.57 -0.96 0.17
N VAL A 137 -2.14 -1.95 0.86
CA VAL A 137 -3.37 -1.81 1.66
C VAL A 137 -2.97 -1.86 3.13
N ASP A 138 -3.06 -0.72 3.80
CA ASP A 138 -2.81 -0.63 5.24
C ASP A 138 -4.07 -0.99 6.02
N GLU A 139 -3.90 -1.73 7.12
CA GLU A 139 -4.96 -2.20 8.00
C GLU A 139 -6.05 -3.01 7.27
N CYS A 140 -5.65 -3.90 6.35
CA CYS A 140 -6.57 -4.69 5.52
C CYS A 140 -7.48 -5.68 6.31
N HIS A 141 -7.41 -5.66 7.64
CA HIS A 141 -8.27 -6.43 8.55
C HIS A 141 -9.40 -5.61 9.19
N ARG A 142 -9.32 -4.27 9.12
CA ARG A 142 -10.27 -3.36 9.77
C ARG A 142 -11.34 -2.95 8.78
N GLY A 143 -12.57 -3.09 9.19
CA GLY A 143 -13.70 -2.56 8.46
C GLY A 143 -14.97 -3.38 8.68
N SER A 144 -16.08 -2.81 8.25
CA SER A 144 -17.34 -3.53 8.03
C SER A 144 -17.18 -4.49 6.84
N VAL A 145 -18.13 -5.40 6.69
CA VAL A 145 -18.18 -6.30 5.51
C VAL A 145 -18.12 -5.51 4.19
N ASP A 146 -18.61 -4.28 4.17
CA ASP A 146 -18.62 -3.43 2.98
C ASP A 146 -17.26 -2.78 2.71
N GLU A 147 -16.50 -2.44 3.75
CA GLU A 147 -15.12 -1.94 3.60
C GLU A 147 -14.16 -3.05 3.14
N ASP A 148 -14.35 -4.27 3.61
CA ASP A 148 -13.61 -5.44 3.12
C ASP A 148 -13.90 -5.68 1.63
N LYS A 149 -15.14 -5.46 1.17
CA LYS A 149 -15.48 -5.51 -0.25
C LYS A 149 -14.85 -4.38 -1.06
N ALA A 150 -14.71 -3.18 -0.48
CA ALA A 150 -14.20 -2.02 -1.18
C ALA A 150 -12.72 -2.19 -1.59
N TRP A 151 -11.81 -2.51 -0.66
CA TRP A 151 -10.41 -2.72 -1.03
C TRP A 151 -10.22 -3.93 -1.94
N HIS A 152 -11.03 -4.97 -1.77
CA HIS A 152 -10.99 -6.15 -2.62
C HIS A 152 -11.39 -5.85 -4.08
N LYS A 153 -12.45 -5.03 -4.29
CA LYS A 153 -12.83 -4.55 -5.62
C LYS A 153 -11.68 -3.80 -6.30
N ILE A 154 -11.05 -2.87 -5.56
CA ILE A 154 -9.92 -2.09 -6.06
C ILE A 154 -8.76 -3.02 -6.46
N LEU A 155 -8.38 -3.97 -5.61
CA LEU A 155 -7.29 -4.90 -5.89
C LEU A 155 -7.61 -5.85 -7.06
N THR A 156 -8.86 -6.28 -7.18
CA THR A 156 -9.30 -7.12 -8.30
C THR A 156 -9.23 -6.35 -9.63
N TYR A 157 -9.62 -5.08 -9.62
CA TYR A 157 -9.52 -4.23 -10.80
C TYR A 157 -8.07 -4.02 -11.26
N PHE A 158 -7.16 -3.76 -10.32
CA PHE A 158 -5.73 -3.59 -10.60
C PHE A 158 -4.95 -4.90 -10.42
N SER A 159 -5.46 -6.00 -10.94
CA SER A 159 -4.90 -7.34 -10.73
C SER A 159 -3.48 -7.53 -11.27
N SER A 160 -3.03 -6.70 -12.22
CA SER A 160 -1.67 -6.69 -12.77
C SER A 160 -0.63 -6.09 -11.82
N ALA A 161 -1.06 -5.28 -10.85
CA ALA A 161 -0.16 -4.67 -9.87
C ALA A 161 0.37 -5.71 -8.86
N THR A 162 1.58 -5.49 -8.37
CA THR A 162 2.04 -6.15 -7.15
C THR A 162 1.23 -5.59 -5.97
N GLN A 163 0.70 -6.47 -5.11
CA GLN A 163 -0.23 -6.11 -4.05
C GLN A 163 0.30 -6.56 -2.69
N ILE A 164 0.38 -5.63 -1.74
CA ILE A 164 0.85 -5.88 -0.39
C ILE A 164 -0.28 -5.55 0.58
N GLY A 165 -0.73 -6.53 1.36
CA GLY A 165 -1.60 -6.32 2.51
C GLY A 165 -0.77 -6.15 3.79
N MET A 166 -1.11 -5.16 4.60
CA MET A 166 -0.50 -4.95 5.93
C MET A 166 -1.57 -5.01 7.00
N THR A 167 -1.36 -5.82 8.02
CA THR A 167 -2.33 -6.00 9.11
C THR A 167 -1.64 -6.28 10.44
N ALA A 168 -2.31 -5.94 11.54
CA ALA A 168 -1.87 -6.38 12.87
C ALA A 168 -2.37 -7.79 13.19
N THR A 169 -3.54 -8.15 12.69
CA THR A 169 -4.19 -9.44 12.90
C THR A 169 -4.80 -9.91 11.58
N PRO A 170 -4.30 -10.97 10.96
CA PRO A 170 -4.94 -11.54 9.79
C PRO A 170 -6.35 -12.01 10.17
N LYS A 171 -7.35 -11.60 9.39
CA LYS A 171 -8.72 -12.07 9.55
C LYS A 171 -8.92 -13.37 8.79
N GLU A 172 -9.47 -14.34 9.47
CA GLU A 172 -10.10 -15.52 8.90
C GLU A 172 -11.62 -15.39 9.10
N THR A 173 -12.29 -14.64 8.25
CA THR A 173 -13.75 -14.61 8.22
C THR A 173 -14.26 -15.49 7.08
N LYS A 174 -15.48 -16.07 7.25
CA LYS A 174 -16.10 -16.96 6.25
C LYS A 174 -16.29 -16.34 4.86
N SER A 175 -16.17 -15.01 4.72
CA SER A 175 -16.41 -14.30 3.45
C SER A 175 -15.17 -13.76 2.77
N LEU A 176 -14.08 -13.46 3.51
CA LEU A 176 -12.83 -12.92 2.96
C LEU A 176 -11.68 -13.16 3.94
N SER A 177 -10.80 -14.09 3.61
CA SER A 177 -9.56 -14.32 4.35
C SER A 177 -8.41 -13.55 3.71
N ASN A 178 -7.69 -12.75 4.49
CA ASN A 178 -6.48 -12.09 4.00
C ASN A 178 -5.42 -13.09 3.56
N ILE A 179 -5.34 -14.23 4.25
CA ILE A 179 -4.42 -15.32 3.90
C ILE A 179 -4.83 -15.96 2.57
N GLU A 180 -6.14 -16.15 2.35
CA GLU A 180 -6.63 -16.70 1.09
C GLU A 180 -6.34 -15.78 -0.10
N TYR A 181 -6.43 -14.45 0.09
CA TYR A 181 -6.18 -13.49 -0.97
C TYR A 181 -4.68 -13.24 -1.22
N PHE A 182 -3.91 -12.96 -0.17
CA PHE A 182 -2.50 -12.56 -0.28
C PHE A 182 -1.52 -13.73 -0.19
N GLY A 183 -1.96 -14.90 0.30
CA GLY A 183 -1.13 -16.05 0.65
C GLY A 183 -0.59 -15.96 2.07
N GLU A 184 0.24 -16.95 2.43
CA GLU A 184 0.90 -17.00 3.73
C GLU A 184 1.75 -15.75 3.99
N PRO A 185 1.76 -15.23 5.22
CA PRO A 185 2.55 -14.05 5.55
C PRO A 185 4.04 -14.26 5.27
N VAL A 186 4.66 -13.31 4.62
CA VAL A 186 6.14 -13.30 4.46
C VAL A 186 6.84 -12.79 5.72
N TYR A 187 6.07 -12.15 6.61
CA TYR A 187 6.51 -11.66 7.91
C TYR A 187 5.33 -11.51 8.88
#